data_52381d5b0756e928bd5e51692fe99cf9
#
_entry.id   52381d5b0756e928bd5e51692fe99cf9
#
_cell.length_a   1.000
_cell.length_b   1.000
_cell.length_c   1.000
_cell.angle_alpha   90.00
_cell.angle_beta   90.00
_cell.angle_gamma   90.00
#
_symmetry.space_group_name_H-M   'P 1'
#
loop_
_entity.id
_entity.type
_entity.pdbx_description
1 polymer ?
#
loop_
_entity_poly.entity_id
_entity_poly.type
_entity_poly.pdbx_seq_one_letter_code
_entity_poly.pdbx_strand_id
1 'polypeptide(L)'
;MTLRAAFPGKEDTAAPLDTRARAYLATNCSNCHRPGGPGRGNFNALFDTPLADVGVCNVMPEHGNLGVNGATALQPGNHASSVMWLRMCQRMTNFMPPIASKVPDMVGADLLAAWIDGMNACP
;
A
#
# COMPACT_ATOMS: atom_id res chain seq x y z
N MET A 1 22.21 7.30 23.08
CA MET A 1 21.40 6.39 22.24
C MET A 1 20.05 7.03 21.97
N THR A 2 19.77 7.39 20.75
CA THR A 2 18.48 8.01 20.40
C THR A 2 17.47 6.90 20.19
N LEU A 3 16.41 6.87 20.98
CA LEU A 3 15.31 5.93 20.77
C LEU A 3 14.50 6.39 19.56
N ARG A 4 14.37 5.54 18.56
CA ARG A 4 13.44 5.80 17.47
C ARG A 4 12.01 5.69 17.99
N ALA A 5 11.18 6.65 17.64
CA ALA A 5 9.76 6.55 17.90
C ALA A 5 9.21 5.33 17.14
N ALA A 6 8.35 4.56 17.80
CA ALA A 6 7.66 3.45 17.14
C ALA A 6 6.70 3.99 16.09
N PHE A 7 6.48 3.22 15.01
CA PHE A 7 5.44 3.55 14.05
C PHE A 7 4.06 3.50 14.74
N PRO A 8 3.14 4.41 14.39
CA PRO A 8 1.78 4.32 14.88
C PRO A 8 1.11 3.04 14.37
N GLY A 9 0.29 2.42 15.20
CA GLY A 9 -0.52 1.29 14.79
C GLY A 9 -1.61 1.70 13.81
N LYS A 10 -2.10 0.73 13.04
CA LYS A 10 -3.17 0.98 12.06
C LYS A 10 -4.46 1.50 12.69
N GLU A 11 -4.65 1.24 13.97
CA GLU A 11 -5.83 1.66 14.74
C GLU A 11 -5.59 2.91 15.60
N ASP A 12 -4.40 3.49 15.55
CA ASP A 12 -4.06 4.68 16.32
C ASP A 12 -4.64 5.94 15.67
N THR A 13 -5.87 6.28 16.01
CA THR A 13 -6.58 7.42 15.43
C THR A 13 -5.99 8.77 15.84
N ALA A 14 -5.10 8.82 16.84
CA ALA A 14 -4.40 10.06 17.20
C ALA A 14 -3.31 10.43 16.18
N ALA A 15 -2.79 9.46 15.40
CA ALA A 15 -1.82 9.75 14.36
C ALA A 15 -2.52 10.17 13.05
N PRO A 16 -1.90 11.04 12.24
CA PRO A 16 -2.44 11.40 10.92
C PRO A 16 -2.65 10.17 10.04
N LEU A 17 -3.68 10.21 9.20
CA LEU A 17 -4.04 9.11 8.31
C LEU A 17 -2.88 8.73 7.39
N ASP A 18 -2.21 9.70 6.79
CA ASP A 18 -1.05 9.46 5.92
C ASP A 18 0.07 8.72 6.66
N THR A 19 0.38 9.16 7.87
CA THR A 19 1.42 8.53 8.70
C THR A 19 1.07 7.08 9.02
N ARG A 20 -0.18 6.81 9.39
CA ARG A 20 -0.64 5.44 9.69
C ARG A 20 -0.58 4.55 8.46
N ALA A 21 -1.04 5.04 7.31
CA ALA A 21 -1.03 4.29 6.06
C ALA A 21 0.40 3.97 5.63
N ARG A 22 1.30 4.96 5.67
CA ARG A 22 2.70 4.78 5.29
C ARG A 22 3.43 3.84 6.26
N ALA A 23 3.12 3.90 7.55
CA ALA A 23 3.66 2.96 8.54
C ALA A 23 3.15 1.52 8.29
N TYR A 24 1.89 1.38 7.92
CA TYR A 24 1.31 0.09 7.56
C TYR A 24 2.01 -0.52 6.34
N LEU A 25 2.20 0.27 5.29
CA LEU A 25 2.92 -0.17 4.09
C LEU A 25 4.36 -0.55 4.40
N ALA A 26 5.06 0.24 5.21
CA ALA A 26 6.43 -0.07 5.60
C ALA A 26 6.52 -1.38 6.38
N THR A 27 5.60 -1.63 7.29
CA THR A 27 5.59 -2.83 8.12
C THR A 27 5.27 -4.10 7.33
N ASN A 28 4.32 -4.02 6.40
CA ASN A 28 3.76 -5.20 5.74
C ASN A 28 4.28 -5.42 4.31
N CYS A 29 4.77 -4.39 3.66
CA CYS A 29 5.12 -4.44 2.24
C CYS A 29 6.60 -4.18 1.97
N SER A 30 7.30 -3.41 2.80
CA SER A 30 8.68 -3.01 2.52
C SER A 30 9.68 -4.16 2.59
N ASN A 31 9.35 -5.27 3.24
CA ASN A 31 10.22 -6.45 3.26
C ASN A 31 10.51 -6.97 1.84
N CYS A 32 9.55 -6.84 0.95
CA CYS A 32 9.67 -7.24 -0.46
C CYS A 32 9.73 -6.02 -1.39
N HIS A 33 8.94 -4.98 -1.11
CA HIS A 33 8.81 -3.80 -1.96
C HIS A 33 9.70 -2.66 -1.47
N ARG A 34 10.97 -2.74 -1.81
CA ARG A 34 12.02 -1.75 -1.52
C ARG A 34 13.13 -1.89 -2.54
N PRO A 35 14.02 -0.90 -2.70
CA PRO A 35 15.16 -1.03 -3.59
C PRO A 35 16.00 -2.27 -3.25
N GLY A 36 16.22 -3.13 -4.24
CA GLY A 36 16.96 -4.38 -4.05
C GLY A 36 16.17 -5.50 -3.38
N GLY A 37 14.89 -5.30 -3.05
CA GLY A 37 14.03 -6.34 -2.48
C GLY A 37 13.46 -7.27 -3.55
N PRO A 38 12.89 -8.43 -3.14
CA PRO A 38 12.37 -9.43 -4.08
C PRO A 38 11.02 -9.08 -4.71
N GLY A 39 10.34 -8.03 -4.25
CA GLY A 39 9.06 -7.60 -4.81
C GLY A 39 9.20 -7.10 -6.24
N ARG A 40 8.17 -7.36 -7.04
CA ARG A 40 8.15 -6.94 -8.45
C ARG A 40 7.64 -5.50 -8.59
N GLY A 41 7.96 -4.87 -9.73
CA GLY A 41 7.61 -3.49 -10.02
C GLY A 41 8.54 -2.50 -9.30
N ASN A 42 8.21 -1.23 -9.43
CA ASN A 42 9.01 -0.15 -8.85
C ASN A 42 8.46 0.34 -7.49
N PHE A 43 7.61 -0.46 -6.85
CA PHE A 43 7.00 -0.08 -5.58
C PHE A 43 8.07 -0.05 -4.47
N ASN A 44 8.22 1.13 -3.87
CA ASN A 44 9.08 1.34 -2.70
C ASN A 44 8.21 1.72 -1.52
N ALA A 45 8.01 0.77 -0.60
CA ALA A 45 7.13 0.93 0.56
C ALA A 45 7.87 1.42 1.82
N LEU A 46 9.13 1.81 1.72
CA LEU A 46 9.87 2.34 2.85
C LEU A 46 9.21 3.61 3.40
N PHE A 47 9.16 3.71 4.73
CA PHE A 47 8.44 4.80 5.41
C PHE A 47 8.98 6.19 5.04
N ASP A 48 10.31 6.34 4.94
CA ASP A 48 10.95 7.62 4.67
C ASP A 48 10.95 8.01 3.19
N THR A 49 10.45 7.15 2.29
CA THR A 49 10.37 7.46 0.87
C THR A 49 9.25 8.47 0.62
N PRO A 50 9.54 9.63 -0.01
CA PRO A 50 8.49 10.57 -0.39
C PRO A 50 7.43 9.90 -1.27
N LEU A 51 6.17 10.28 -1.14
CA LEU A 51 5.08 9.67 -1.91
C LEU A 51 5.32 9.75 -3.43
N ALA A 52 5.94 10.81 -3.91
CA ALA A 52 6.31 10.95 -5.32
C ALA A 52 7.26 9.84 -5.80
N ASP A 53 8.05 9.26 -4.90
CA ASP A 53 9.07 8.28 -5.22
C ASP A 53 8.65 6.84 -4.88
N VAL A 54 7.45 6.65 -4.34
CA VAL A 54 6.93 5.32 -3.99
C VAL A 54 6.71 4.45 -5.23
N GLY A 55 6.44 5.07 -6.37
CA GLY A 55 6.44 4.37 -7.68
C GLY A 55 5.14 3.70 -8.05
N VAL A 56 4.03 4.03 -7.40
CA VAL A 56 2.73 3.37 -7.67
C VAL A 56 1.63 4.32 -8.12
N CYS A 57 1.76 5.61 -7.85
CA CYS A 57 0.68 6.56 -8.10
C CYS A 57 0.42 6.72 -9.60
N ASN A 58 -0.78 6.36 -10.06
CA ASN A 58 -1.20 6.33 -11.47
C ASN A 58 -0.31 5.47 -12.39
N VAL A 59 0.42 4.52 -11.82
CA VAL A 59 1.28 3.62 -12.59
C VAL A 59 0.47 2.42 -13.06
N MET A 60 0.62 2.02 -14.32
CA MET A 60 -0.02 0.81 -14.86
C MET A 60 0.49 -0.43 -14.10
N PRO A 61 -0.40 -1.33 -13.68
CA PRO A 61 0.03 -2.55 -13.00
C PRO A 61 0.75 -3.49 -13.97
N GLU A 62 1.97 -3.91 -13.60
CA GLU A 62 2.79 -4.79 -14.45
C GLU A 62 2.25 -6.22 -14.51
N HIS A 63 1.49 -6.65 -13.51
CA HIS A 63 1.02 -8.02 -13.37
C HIS A 63 -0.52 -8.14 -13.39
N GLY A 64 -1.15 -7.29 -14.18
CA GLY A 64 -2.59 -7.34 -14.41
C GLY A 64 -3.40 -6.45 -13.47
N ASN A 65 -4.61 -6.13 -13.91
CA ASN A 65 -5.53 -5.22 -13.24
C ASN A 65 -6.62 -5.92 -12.42
N LEU A 66 -6.50 -7.24 -12.23
CA LEU A 66 -7.51 -8.07 -11.53
C LEU A 66 -8.92 -7.93 -12.11
N GLY A 67 -9.04 -7.65 -13.41
CA GLY A 67 -10.31 -7.51 -14.10
C GLY A 67 -10.99 -6.15 -13.94
N VAL A 68 -10.33 -5.19 -13.28
CA VAL A 68 -10.86 -3.83 -13.11
C VAL A 68 -10.33 -2.92 -14.21
N ASN A 69 -11.21 -2.56 -15.14
CA ASN A 69 -10.86 -1.75 -16.31
C ASN A 69 -10.34 -0.38 -15.89
N GLY A 70 -9.17 0.01 -16.42
CA GLY A 70 -8.56 1.30 -16.12
C GLY A 70 -7.90 1.41 -14.76
N ALA A 71 -7.81 0.32 -13.98
CA ALA A 71 -7.15 0.36 -12.68
C ALA A 71 -5.66 0.63 -12.81
N THR A 72 -5.13 1.42 -11.89
CA THR A 72 -3.67 1.66 -11.73
C THR A 72 -3.19 1.01 -10.44
N ALA A 73 -1.87 0.96 -10.24
CA ALA A 73 -1.31 0.40 -9.01
C ALA A 73 -1.87 1.12 -7.76
N LEU A 74 -1.89 2.44 -7.77
CA LEU A 74 -2.60 3.28 -6.81
C LEU A 74 -3.29 4.41 -7.58
N GLN A 75 -4.60 4.47 -7.53
CA GLN A 75 -5.36 5.55 -8.18
C GLN A 75 -5.88 6.54 -7.13
N PRO A 76 -5.36 7.77 -7.10
CA PRO A 76 -5.81 8.75 -6.12
C PRO A 76 -7.33 8.96 -6.18
N GLY A 77 -7.96 8.99 -5.01
CA GLY A 77 -9.39 9.19 -4.88
C GLY A 77 -10.25 7.96 -5.14
N ASN A 78 -9.66 6.81 -5.50
CA ASN A 78 -10.45 5.63 -5.85
C ASN A 78 -9.74 4.32 -5.47
N HIS A 79 -10.02 3.83 -4.27
CA HIS A 79 -9.45 2.56 -3.81
C HIS A 79 -9.93 1.37 -4.65
N ALA A 80 -11.16 1.40 -5.14
CA ALA A 80 -11.73 0.30 -5.93
C ALA A 80 -11.04 0.12 -7.29
N SER A 81 -10.32 1.13 -7.77
CA SER A 81 -9.50 1.07 -8.98
C SER A 81 -7.99 1.08 -8.68
N SER A 82 -7.61 0.78 -7.44
CA SER A 82 -6.21 0.68 -7.00
C SER A 82 -5.84 -0.78 -6.82
N VAL A 83 -4.98 -1.29 -7.71
CA VAL A 83 -4.62 -2.72 -7.74
C VAL A 83 -3.95 -3.16 -6.45
N MET A 84 -3.13 -2.29 -5.83
CA MET A 84 -2.51 -2.61 -4.54
C MET A 84 -3.56 -2.93 -3.46
N TRP A 85 -4.67 -2.18 -3.42
CA TRP A 85 -5.76 -2.43 -2.49
C TRP A 85 -6.53 -3.70 -2.86
N LEU A 86 -6.82 -3.88 -4.13
CA LEU A 86 -7.53 -5.06 -4.62
C LEU A 86 -6.77 -6.36 -4.29
N ARG A 87 -5.43 -6.36 -4.42
CA ARG A 87 -4.60 -7.52 -4.08
C ARG A 87 -4.62 -7.84 -2.60
N MET A 88 -4.79 -6.85 -1.74
CA MET A 88 -4.90 -7.06 -0.29
C MET A 88 -6.23 -7.69 0.12
N CYS A 89 -7.28 -7.45 -0.63
CA CYS A 89 -8.65 -7.81 -0.25
C CYS A 89 -9.06 -9.21 -0.66
N GLN A 90 -8.22 -9.95 -1.39
CA GLN A 90 -8.56 -11.29 -1.87
C GLN A 90 -7.41 -12.27 -1.62
N ARG A 91 -7.71 -13.59 -1.65
CA ARG A 91 -6.72 -14.66 -1.46
C ARG A 91 -6.83 -15.71 -2.57
N MET A 92 -7.08 -15.27 -3.79
CA MET A 92 -7.15 -16.12 -4.99
C MET A 92 -5.82 -16.13 -5.73
N THR A 93 -5.67 -15.33 -6.77
CA THR A 93 -4.43 -15.22 -7.54
C THR A 93 -3.79 -13.86 -7.33
N ASN A 94 -2.46 -13.82 -7.30
CA ASN A 94 -1.69 -12.57 -7.18
C ASN A 94 -2.10 -11.71 -5.97
N PHE A 95 -2.51 -12.35 -4.88
CA PHE A 95 -2.84 -11.63 -3.66
C PHE A 95 -1.56 -11.13 -2.95
N MET A 96 -1.72 -10.10 -2.12
CA MET A 96 -0.64 -9.53 -1.32
C MET A 96 -1.07 -9.34 0.15
N PRO A 97 -0.22 -9.68 1.12
CA PRO A 97 1.09 -10.33 0.97
C PRO A 97 0.98 -11.78 0.51
N PRO A 98 1.96 -12.27 -0.29
CA PRO A 98 1.85 -13.63 -0.86
C PRO A 98 2.25 -14.74 0.10
N ILE A 99 2.87 -14.40 1.22
CA ILE A 99 3.41 -15.36 2.19
C ILE A 99 2.79 -15.12 3.56
N ALA A 100 2.53 -16.20 4.31
CA ALA A 100 2.06 -16.16 5.70
C ALA A 100 0.75 -15.38 5.90
N SER A 101 -0.10 -15.33 4.87
CA SER A 101 -1.35 -14.57 4.90
C SER A 101 -2.46 -15.38 4.25
N LYS A 102 -3.32 -15.97 5.09
CA LYS A 102 -4.45 -16.79 4.65
C LYS A 102 -5.76 -16.00 4.61
N VAL A 103 -5.86 -14.94 5.40
CA VAL A 103 -7.07 -14.13 5.53
C VAL A 103 -6.71 -12.67 5.28
N PRO A 104 -7.50 -11.94 4.46
CA PRO A 104 -7.26 -10.52 4.27
C PRO A 104 -7.34 -9.73 5.58
N ASP A 105 -6.41 -8.77 5.75
CA ASP A 105 -6.45 -7.81 6.87
C ASP A 105 -7.43 -6.69 6.53
N MET A 106 -8.67 -6.81 6.95
CA MET A 106 -9.69 -5.83 6.59
C MET A 106 -9.51 -4.50 7.31
N VAL A 107 -8.93 -4.49 8.51
CA VAL A 107 -8.62 -3.22 9.21
C VAL A 107 -7.54 -2.45 8.44
N GLY A 108 -6.48 -3.14 8.00
CA GLY A 108 -5.45 -2.55 7.15
C GLY A 108 -5.99 -2.11 5.80
N ALA A 109 -6.85 -2.92 5.18
CA ALA A 109 -7.48 -2.58 3.91
C ALA A 109 -8.37 -1.33 4.02
N ASP A 110 -9.15 -1.20 5.09
CA ASP A 110 -9.97 -0.02 5.35
C ASP A 110 -9.11 1.23 5.56
N LEU A 111 -8.00 1.10 6.27
CA LEU A 111 -7.03 2.18 6.44
C LEU A 111 -6.48 2.67 5.09
N LEU A 112 -6.04 1.77 4.24
CA LEU A 112 -5.51 2.13 2.93
C LEU A 112 -6.59 2.67 2.00
N ALA A 113 -7.81 2.14 2.06
CA ALA A 113 -8.93 2.67 1.29
C ALA A 113 -9.21 4.14 1.66
N ALA A 114 -9.26 4.46 2.95
CA ALA A 114 -9.47 5.83 3.41
C ALA A 114 -8.33 6.75 2.98
N TRP A 115 -7.09 6.28 3.06
CA TRP A 115 -5.92 7.03 2.63
C TRP A 115 -5.95 7.33 1.13
N ILE A 116 -6.24 6.32 0.31
CA ILE A 116 -6.33 6.47 -1.15
C ILE A 116 -7.47 7.41 -1.52
N ASP A 117 -8.64 7.23 -0.93
CA ASP A 117 -9.82 8.05 -1.25
C ASP A 117 -9.63 9.51 -0.86
N GLY A 118 -8.80 9.79 0.14
CA GLY A 118 -8.45 11.14 0.55
C GLY A 118 -7.45 11.85 -0.34
N MET A 119 -6.83 11.17 -1.30
CA MET A 119 -5.88 11.79 -2.22
C MET A 119 -6.60 12.52 -3.34
N ASN A 120 -6.20 13.77 -3.61
CA ASN A 120 -6.75 14.55 -4.72
C ASN A 120 -6.02 14.29 -6.03
N ALA A 121 -4.72 13.99 -5.96
CA ALA A 121 -3.87 13.76 -7.13
C ALA A 121 -2.57 13.09 -6.70
N CYS A 122 -1.80 12.61 -7.66
CA CYS A 122 -0.42 12.21 -7.44
C CYS A 122 0.45 13.45 -7.19
N PRO A 123 1.40 13.36 -6.26
CA PRO A 123 2.35 14.46 -6.04
C PRO A 123 3.30 14.64 -7.24
#